data_c960a05e82fbcf4035ea43868c83e9af
#
_entry.id   c960a05e82fbcf4035ea43868c83e9af
#
_cell.length_a   1.000
_cell.length_b   1.000
_cell.length_c   1.000
_cell.angle_alpha   90.00
_cell.angle_beta   90.00
_cell.angle_gamma   90.00
#
_symmetry.space_group_name_H-M   'P 1'
#
loop_
_entity.id
_entity.type
_entity.pdbx_description
1 polymer ?
#
loop_
_entity_poly.entity_id
_entity_poly.type
_entity_poly.pdbx_seq_one_letter_code
_entity_poly.pdbx_strand_id
1 'polypeptide(L)'
;LFPKQEEWIHWIMERRERLENGITEKSREMGLSWTAIGLACSLCLFNKEMVIGFGSRKEEYVDSTGDPKALFWKARKFVETLPVEFRGSWDEKKHAPYMRVEFPETGAVIKGEAGDNIGRGDRTTLYLVDEAAFLQRPLLIDAALSQTTRCRIDLSSVNGMANPFAQKRHGG
;
A
#
# COMPACT_ATOMS: atom_id res chain seq x y z
N LEU A 1 -17.48 -6.04 -1.76
CA LEU A 1 -16.82 -5.70 -0.50
C LEU A 1 -17.68 -6.10 0.71
N PHE A 2 -17.05 -6.60 1.74
CA PHE A 2 -17.71 -6.82 3.03
C PHE A 2 -17.85 -5.51 3.82
N PRO A 3 -18.85 -5.33 4.69
CA PRO A 3 -19.04 -4.08 5.42
C PRO A 3 -17.80 -3.56 6.17
N LYS A 4 -17.04 -4.44 6.80
CA LYS A 4 -15.81 -4.05 7.49
C LYS A 4 -14.71 -3.54 6.55
N GLN A 5 -14.68 -4.02 5.32
CA GLN A 5 -13.75 -3.53 4.30
C GLN A 5 -14.15 -2.13 3.83
N GLU A 6 -15.44 -1.86 3.70
CA GLU A 6 -15.95 -0.51 3.39
C GLU A 6 -15.63 0.48 4.50
N GLU A 7 -15.87 0.11 5.75
CA GLU A 7 -15.51 0.93 6.91
C GLU A 7 -14.02 1.25 6.94
N TRP A 8 -13.18 0.28 6.62
CA TRP A 8 -11.74 0.45 6.58
C TRP A 8 -11.31 1.40 5.46
N ILE A 9 -11.92 1.31 4.28
CA ILE A 9 -11.67 2.25 3.18
C ILE A 9 -12.03 3.67 3.59
N HIS A 10 -13.20 3.87 4.18
CA HIS A 10 -13.62 5.18 4.67
C HIS A 10 -12.67 5.73 5.74
N TRP A 11 -12.22 4.88 6.63
CA TRP A 11 -11.24 5.26 7.66
C TRP A 11 -9.91 5.70 7.05
N ILE A 12 -9.39 4.99 6.03
CA ILE A 12 -8.17 5.41 5.33
C ILE A 12 -8.37 6.75 4.62
N MET A 13 -9.49 6.92 3.93
CA MET A 13 -9.80 8.16 3.22
C MET A 13 -9.87 9.35 4.19
N GLU A 14 -10.44 9.15 5.35
CA GLU A 14 -10.47 10.16 6.41
C GLU A 14 -9.07 10.50 6.93
N ARG A 15 -8.22 9.49 7.18
CA ARG A 15 -6.83 9.70 7.58
C ARG A 15 -6.07 10.51 6.52
N ARG A 16 -6.26 10.19 5.26
CA ARG A 16 -5.63 10.89 4.15
C ARG A 16 -6.07 12.36 4.09
N GLU A 17 -7.36 12.64 4.21
CA GLU A 17 -7.88 14.02 4.21
C GLU A 17 -7.33 14.84 5.37
N ARG A 18 -7.20 14.24 6.54
CA ARG A 18 -6.67 14.88 7.75
C ARG A 18 -5.14 14.91 7.80
N LEU A 19 -4.46 14.29 6.86
CA LEU A 19 -3.00 14.11 6.87
C LEU A 19 -2.51 13.43 8.15
N GLU A 20 -3.18 12.36 8.55
CA GLU A 20 -2.90 11.59 9.75
C GLU A 20 -2.47 10.16 9.40
N ASN A 21 -1.59 9.60 10.22
CA ASN A 21 -1.21 8.21 10.12
C ASN A 21 -2.26 7.29 10.77
N GLY A 22 -2.25 6.01 10.41
CA GLY A 22 -3.13 5.02 10.98
C GLY A 22 -2.47 3.66 11.12
N ILE A 23 -3.03 2.84 11.99
CA ILE A 23 -2.57 1.47 12.24
C ILE A 23 -3.77 0.54 12.15
N THR A 24 -3.61 -0.54 11.41
CA THR A 24 -4.61 -1.60 11.31
C THR A 24 -4.00 -2.93 11.74
N GLU A 25 -4.52 -3.49 12.81
CA GLU A 25 -4.26 -4.87 13.21
C GLU A 25 -5.25 -5.77 12.47
N LYS A 26 -4.75 -6.79 11.79
CA LYS A 26 -5.58 -7.68 10.96
C LYS A 26 -5.34 -9.15 11.30
N SER A 27 -6.35 -9.98 11.05
CA SER A 27 -6.19 -11.43 10.92
C SER A 27 -5.88 -11.77 9.46
N ARG A 28 -5.24 -12.92 9.23
CA ARG A 28 -4.76 -13.32 7.90
C ARG A 28 -5.85 -13.46 6.83
N GLU A 29 -7.10 -13.69 7.23
CA GLU A 29 -8.20 -14.02 6.31
C GLU A 29 -9.12 -12.83 5.98
N MET A 30 -8.75 -11.62 6.36
CA MET A 30 -9.63 -10.44 6.16
C MET A 30 -9.60 -9.86 4.76
N GLY A 31 -8.72 -10.32 3.86
CA GLY A 31 -8.61 -9.80 2.50
C GLY A 31 -8.22 -8.33 2.43
N LEU A 32 -7.60 -7.77 3.47
CA LEU A 32 -7.24 -6.36 3.51
C LEU A 32 -6.15 -5.98 2.52
N SER A 33 -5.25 -6.91 2.18
CA SER A 33 -4.24 -6.65 1.13
C SER A 33 -4.90 -6.38 -0.21
N TRP A 34 -5.89 -7.18 -0.60
CA TRP A 34 -6.68 -6.93 -1.82
C TRP A 34 -7.45 -5.62 -1.75
N THR A 35 -8.06 -5.32 -0.60
CA THR A 35 -8.79 -4.08 -0.39
C THR A 35 -7.87 -2.87 -0.49
N ALA A 36 -6.68 -2.93 0.10
CA ALA A 36 -5.67 -1.90 0.02
C ALA A 36 -5.23 -1.64 -1.43
N ILE A 37 -4.96 -2.70 -2.18
CA ILE A 37 -4.59 -2.63 -3.60
C ILE A 37 -5.74 -2.04 -4.42
N GLY A 38 -6.97 -2.51 -4.21
CA GLY A 38 -8.15 -1.98 -4.91
C GLY A 38 -8.37 -0.49 -4.65
N LEU A 39 -8.20 -0.06 -3.41
CA LEU A 39 -8.28 1.37 -3.05
C LEU A 39 -7.19 2.17 -3.75
N ALA A 40 -5.94 1.73 -3.69
CA ALA A 40 -4.81 2.42 -4.32
C ALA A 40 -4.98 2.54 -5.84
N CYS A 41 -5.36 1.46 -6.51
CA CYS A 41 -5.63 1.48 -7.95
C CYS A 41 -6.78 2.42 -8.29
N SER A 42 -7.87 2.39 -7.52
CA SER A 42 -9.02 3.27 -7.72
C SER A 42 -8.65 4.75 -7.56
N LEU A 43 -7.87 5.07 -6.52
CA LEU A 43 -7.37 6.44 -6.32
C LEU A 43 -6.53 6.91 -7.51
N CYS A 44 -5.65 6.06 -8.02
CA CYS A 44 -4.79 6.39 -9.16
C CYS A 44 -5.56 6.49 -10.49
N LEU A 45 -6.63 5.73 -10.66
CA LEU A 45 -7.48 5.80 -11.84
C LEU A 45 -8.27 7.11 -11.93
N PHE A 46 -8.65 7.69 -10.79
CA PHE A 46 -9.53 8.85 -10.73
C PHE A 46 -8.88 10.16 -10.27
N ASN A 47 -7.60 10.13 -9.90
CA ASN A 47 -6.88 11.31 -9.43
C ASN A 47 -5.58 11.50 -10.21
N LYS A 48 -5.39 12.71 -10.73
CA LYS A 48 -4.20 13.05 -11.51
C LYS A 48 -2.94 13.11 -10.63
N GLU A 49 -1.84 12.59 -11.18
CA GLU A 49 -0.49 12.71 -10.62
C GLU A 49 -0.31 12.20 -9.18
N MET A 50 -1.22 11.35 -8.73
CA MET A 50 -1.13 10.77 -7.39
C MET A 50 0.02 9.76 -7.31
N VAL A 51 0.76 9.79 -6.21
CA VAL A 51 1.82 8.80 -5.93
C VAL A 51 1.46 8.05 -4.66
N ILE A 52 1.30 6.75 -4.78
CA ILE A 52 1.02 5.85 -3.65
C ILE A 52 2.18 4.88 -3.49
N GLY A 53 2.66 4.72 -2.25
CA GLY A 53 3.71 3.75 -1.93
C GLY A 53 3.15 2.52 -1.26
N PHE A 54 3.73 1.37 -1.59
CA PHE A 54 3.55 0.11 -0.87
C PHE A 54 4.89 -0.43 -0.42
N GLY A 55 4.96 -0.86 0.82
CA GLY A 55 6.14 -1.48 1.37
C GLY A 55 5.83 -2.73 2.15
N SER A 56 6.78 -3.65 2.18
CA SER A 56 6.75 -4.82 3.06
C SER A 56 8.19 -5.23 3.41
N ARG A 57 8.34 -6.16 4.34
CA ARG A 57 9.65 -6.56 4.86
C ARG A 57 10.58 -7.20 3.83
N LYS A 58 10.04 -7.79 2.76
CA LYS A 58 10.81 -8.45 1.70
C LYS A 58 10.28 -8.10 0.32
N GLU A 59 11.17 -8.01 -0.67
CA GLU A 59 10.80 -7.74 -2.07
C GLU A 59 9.78 -8.74 -2.61
N GLU A 60 9.94 -10.02 -2.31
CA GLU A 60 9.03 -11.07 -2.80
C GLU A 60 7.58 -10.90 -2.32
N TYR A 61 7.35 -10.21 -1.21
CA TYR A 61 6.00 -9.89 -0.73
C TYR A 61 5.42 -8.66 -1.41
N VAL A 62 6.27 -7.77 -1.89
CA VAL A 62 5.86 -6.59 -2.63
C VAL A 62 5.64 -6.94 -4.09
N ASP A 63 6.66 -7.48 -4.75
CA ASP A 63 6.56 -7.87 -6.17
C ASP A 63 7.37 -9.13 -6.45
N SER A 64 6.68 -10.14 -6.96
CA SER A 64 7.27 -11.40 -7.41
C SER A 64 6.45 -11.94 -8.57
N THR A 65 7.11 -12.17 -9.70
CA THR A 65 6.47 -12.63 -10.92
C THR A 65 5.76 -13.97 -10.70
N GLY A 66 4.47 -14.00 -11.03
CA GLY A 66 3.65 -15.21 -10.93
C GLY A 66 3.21 -15.59 -9.53
N ASP A 67 3.56 -14.82 -8.49
CA ASP A 67 3.15 -15.10 -7.12
C ASP A 67 1.90 -14.31 -6.71
N PRO A 68 0.73 -14.95 -6.59
CA PRO A 68 -0.52 -14.29 -6.20
C PRO A 68 -0.49 -13.64 -4.81
N LYS A 69 0.49 -13.97 -3.99
CA LYS A 69 0.65 -13.38 -2.65
C LYS A 69 1.30 -12.00 -2.70
N ALA A 70 2.05 -11.70 -3.77
CA ALA A 70 2.70 -10.41 -3.92
C ALA A 70 1.68 -9.28 -4.16
N LEU A 71 1.92 -8.12 -3.55
CA LEU A 71 1.04 -6.95 -3.65
C LEU A 71 0.89 -6.48 -5.10
N PHE A 72 1.99 -6.41 -5.84
CA PHE A 72 1.97 -5.93 -7.23
C PHE A 72 1.41 -6.93 -8.22
N TRP A 73 1.46 -8.23 -7.93
CA TRP A 73 0.71 -9.21 -8.69
C TRP A 73 -0.81 -8.91 -8.58
N LYS A 74 -1.28 -8.64 -7.36
CA LYS A 74 -2.67 -8.25 -7.12
C LYS A 74 -3.04 -6.95 -7.85
N ALA A 75 -2.16 -5.96 -7.83
CA ALA A 75 -2.39 -4.69 -8.50
C ALA A 75 -2.55 -4.86 -10.02
N ARG A 76 -1.67 -5.65 -10.65
CA ARG A 76 -1.77 -5.97 -12.07
C ARG A 76 -3.06 -6.69 -12.42
N LYS A 77 -3.43 -7.68 -11.62
CA LYS A 77 -4.69 -8.41 -11.80
C LYS A 77 -5.91 -7.52 -11.64
N PHE A 78 -5.90 -6.64 -10.65
CA PHE A 78 -6.99 -5.70 -10.44
C PHE A 78 -7.22 -4.82 -11.67
N VAL A 79 -6.18 -4.19 -12.20
CA VAL A 79 -6.30 -3.30 -13.36
C VAL A 79 -6.64 -4.08 -14.63
N GLU A 80 -6.00 -5.23 -14.85
CA GLU A 80 -6.23 -6.10 -16.02
C GLU A 80 -7.71 -6.54 -16.13
N THR A 81 -8.36 -6.80 -14.99
CA THR A 81 -9.75 -7.26 -14.96
C THR A 81 -10.79 -6.15 -15.06
N LEU A 82 -10.38 -4.89 -15.02
CA LEU A 82 -11.30 -3.78 -15.18
C LEU A 82 -11.84 -3.67 -16.61
N PRO A 83 -13.10 -3.18 -16.76
CA PRO A 83 -13.62 -2.82 -18.07
C PRO A 83 -12.71 -1.80 -18.77
N VAL A 84 -12.68 -1.82 -20.10
CA VAL A 84 -11.83 -0.93 -20.90
C VAL A 84 -12.14 0.56 -20.65
N GLU A 85 -13.36 0.90 -20.28
CA GLU A 85 -13.79 2.26 -19.93
C GLU A 85 -13.03 2.83 -18.74
N PHE A 86 -12.61 1.97 -17.79
CA PHE A 86 -11.82 2.36 -16.62
C PHE A 86 -10.34 2.14 -16.81
N ARG A 87 -9.95 1.08 -17.50
CA ARG A 87 -8.56 0.73 -17.74
C ARG A 87 -7.89 1.65 -18.78
N GLY A 88 -8.64 2.13 -19.77
CA GLY A 88 -8.13 2.98 -20.84
C GLY A 88 -7.02 2.30 -21.64
N SER A 89 -5.95 3.02 -21.89
CA SER A 89 -4.78 2.56 -22.63
C SER A 89 -3.77 1.75 -21.81
N TRP A 90 -4.11 1.38 -20.59
CA TRP A 90 -3.21 0.62 -19.72
C TRP A 90 -2.82 -0.72 -20.33
N ASP A 91 -1.52 -0.99 -20.33
CA ASP A 91 -0.90 -2.23 -20.85
C ASP A 91 0.11 -2.70 -19.81
N GLU A 92 -0.06 -3.92 -19.33
CA GLU A 92 0.79 -4.52 -18.30
C GLU A 92 2.29 -4.43 -18.64
N LYS A 93 2.64 -4.71 -19.88
CA LYS A 93 4.06 -4.71 -20.32
C LYS A 93 4.68 -3.32 -20.29
N LYS A 94 3.89 -2.28 -20.57
CA LYS A 94 4.36 -0.90 -20.61
C LYS A 94 4.22 -0.18 -19.28
N HIS A 95 3.15 -0.47 -18.54
CA HIS A 95 2.74 0.33 -17.40
C HIS A 95 2.88 -0.38 -16.05
N ALA A 96 3.31 -1.65 -16.04
CA ALA A 96 3.49 -2.41 -14.81
C ALA A 96 4.85 -3.13 -14.73
N PRO A 97 5.96 -2.39 -14.83
CA PRO A 97 7.29 -2.97 -14.61
C PRO A 97 7.47 -3.41 -13.15
N TYR A 98 8.62 -4.00 -12.86
CA TYR A 98 8.96 -4.45 -11.52
C TYR A 98 8.85 -3.32 -10.49
N MET A 99 8.16 -3.57 -9.39
CA MET A 99 7.97 -2.64 -8.27
C MET A 99 7.23 -1.33 -8.64
N ARG A 100 6.45 -1.34 -9.72
CA ARG A 100 5.79 -0.12 -10.18
C ARG A 100 4.53 -0.44 -11.00
N VAL A 101 3.48 0.34 -10.81
CA VAL A 101 2.30 0.37 -11.69
C VAL A 101 1.99 1.81 -12.04
N GLU A 102 1.98 2.13 -13.32
CA GLU A 102 1.69 3.44 -13.86
C GLU A 102 0.26 3.49 -14.43
N PHE A 103 -0.37 4.64 -14.30
CA PHE A 103 -1.72 4.88 -14.82
C PHE A 103 -1.65 5.98 -15.89
N PRO A 104 -1.60 5.60 -17.20
CA PRO A 104 -1.32 6.57 -18.27
C PRO A 104 -2.36 7.66 -18.41
N GLU A 105 -3.63 7.38 -18.09
CA GLU A 105 -4.71 8.36 -18.24
C GLU A 105 -4.64 9.50 -17.20
N THR A 106 -4.06 9.27 -16.05
CA THR A 106 -3.97 10.26 -14.96
C THR A 106 -2.54 10.70 -14.65
N GLY A 107 -1.55 9.95 -15.10
CA GLY A 107 -0.15 10.14 -14.69
C GLY A 107 0.15 9.69 -13.26
N ALA A 108 -0.81 9.06 -12.59
CA ALA A 108 -0.64 8.52 -11.24
C ALA A 108 0.24 7.27 -11.26
N VAL A 109 0.84 6.94 -10.12
CA VAL A 109 1.73 5.79 -9.99
C VAL A 109 1.60 5.14 -8.62
N ILE A 110 1.68 3.82 -8.59
CA ILE A 110 1.92 3.04 -7.38
C ILE A 110 3.35 2.51 -7.45
N LYS A 111 4.14 2.77 -6.42
CA LYS A 111 5.52 2.29 -6.34
C LYS A 111 5.71 1.35 -5.16
N GLY A 112 6.59 0.36 -5.31
CA GLY A 112 6.91 -0.62 -4.29
C GLY A 112 8.31 -0.43 -3.73
N GLU A 113 8.44 -0.64 -2.42
CA GLU A 113 9.72 -0.63 -1.72
C GLU A 113 9.74 -1.77 -0.71
N ALA A 114 10.91 -2.26 -0.36
CA ALA A 114 11.02 -3.38 0.56
C ALA A 114 12.12 -3.18 1.61
N GLY A 115 11.89 -3.71 2.81
CA GLY A 115 12.88 -3.68 3.88
C GLY A 115 13.34 -2.27 4.21
N ASP A 116 14.66 -2.10 4.32
CA ASP A 116 15.28 -0.81 4.68
C ASP A 116 15.13 0.28 3.60
N ASN A 117 14.66 -0.07 2.39
CA ASN A 117 14.41 0.89 1.32
C ASN A 117 13.05 1.57 1.43
N ILE A 118 12.18 1.12 2.33
CA ILE A 118 10.87 1.74 2.55
C ILE A 118 11.05 3.20 2.97
N GLY A 119 10.37 4.09 2.25
CA GLY A 119 10.37 5.53 2.52
C GLY A 119 11.55 6.30 1.95
N ARG A 120 12.47 5.65 1.24
CA ARG A 120 13.66 6.31 0.66
C ARG A 120 13.45 6.88 -0.73
N GLY A 121 12.33 6.59 -1.36
CA GLY A 121 12.00 7.12 -2.66
C GLY A 121 11.33 8.50 -2.61
N ASP A 122 10.57 8.81 -3.64
CA ASP A 122 9.86 10.08 -3.77
C ASP A 122 8.75 10.25 -2.74
N ARG A 123 8.30 11.48 -2.56
CA ARG A 123 7.15 11.78 -1.71
C ARG A 123 5.91 11.09 -2.21
N THR A 124 5.08 10.62 -1.29
CA THR A 124 3.81 9.97 -1.59
C THR A 124 2.64 10.68 -0.90
N THR A 125 1.48 10.62 -1.54
CA THR A 125 0.22 11.10 -0.95
C THR A 125 -0.28 10.13 0.13
N LEU A 126 -0.06 8.84 -0.09
CA LEU A 126 -0.45 7.75 0.80
C LEU A 126 0.63 6.67 0.73
N TYR A 127 0.99 6.12 1.86
CA TYR A 127 1.93 5.00 1.94
C TYR A 127 1.35 3.89 2.81
N LEU A 128 1.28 2.68 2.27
CA LEU A 128 0.78 1.50 2.99
C LEU A 128 1.94 0.55 3.25
N VAL A 129 2.13 0.20 4.51
CA VAL A 129 3.16 -0.76 4.94
C VAL A 129 2.47 -2.03 5.37
N ASP A 130 2.63 -3.10 4.59
CA ASP A 130 2.12 -4.42 4.93
C ASP A 130 3.13 -5.17 5.80
N GLU A 131 2.62 -6.04 6.67
CA GLU A 131 3.44 -6.78 7.62
C GLU A 131 4.35 -5.89 8.49
N ALA A 132 3.82 -4.72 8.90
CA ALA A 132 4.59 -3.69 9.60
C ALA A 132 5.19 -4.17 10.94
N ALA A 133 4.53 -5.10 11.64
CA ALA A 133 5.04 -5.66 12.89
C ALA A 133 6.28 -6.56 12.71
N PHE A 134 6.59 -6.95 11.48
CA PHE A 134 7.68 -7.87 11.14
C PHE A 134 8.88 -7.19 10.49
N LEU A 135 8.91 -5.85 10.45
CA LEU A 135 10.05 -5.09 9.94
C LEU A 135 11.29 -5.29 10.83
N GLN A 136 12.44 -5.49 10.21
CA GLN A 136 13.70 -5.70 10.95
C GLN A 136 14.24 -4.42 11.59
N ARG A 137 14.11 -3.29 10.88
CA ARG A 137 14.59 -1.97 11.33
C ARG A 137 13.47 -0.93 11.31
N PRO A 138 12.45 -1.10 12.16
CA PRO A 138 11.26 -0.27 12.09
C PRO A 138 11.51 1.21 12.40
N LEU A 139 12.48 1.54 13.26
CA LEU A 139 12.80 2.92 13.59
C LEU A 139 13.48 3.66 12.43
N LEU A 140 14.31 2.96 11.64
CA LEU A 140 14.90 3.51 10.43
C LEU A 140 13.82 3.84 9.39
N ILE A 141 12.85 2.95 9.23
CA ILE A 141 11.73 3.12 8.33
C ILE A 141 10.80 4.24 8.81
N ASP A 142 10.54 4.34 10.10
CA ASP A 142 9.76 5.44 10.69
C ASP A 142 10.37 6.80 10.36
N ALA A 143 11.69 6.93 10.50
CA ALA A 143 12.40 8.15 10.18
C ALA A 143 12.29 8.51 8.67
N ALA A 144 12.46 7.53 7.79
CA ALA A 144 12.36 7.75 6.35
C ALA A 144 10.94 8.15 5.92
N LEU A 145 9.92 7.42 6.37
CA LEU A 145 8.52 7.69 6.00
C LEU A 145 8.00 9.01 6.55
N SER A 146 8.47 9.44 7.73
CA SER A 146 8.07 10.73 8.28
C SER A 146 8.45 11.92 7.39
N GLN A 147 9.46 11.74 6.53
CA GLN A 147 9.93 12.76 5.59
C GLN A 147 9.27 12.65 4.21
N THR A 148 8.72 11.51 3.85
CA THR A 148 8.22 11.23 2.50
C THR A 148 6.71 11.15 2.39
N THR A 149 6.00 10.93 3.48
CA THR A 149 4.53 10.89 3.46
C THR A 149 3.91 11.53 4.70
N ARG A 150 2.73 12.11 4.54
CA ARG A 150 1.92 12.62 5.65
C ARG A 150 0.77 11.68 6.03
N CYS A 151 0.56 10.64 5.26
CA CYS A 151 -0.44 9.62 5.54
C CYS A 151 0.18 8.25 5.36
N ARG A 152 0.60 7.64 6.44
CA ARG A 152 1.13 6.29 6.51
C ARG A 152 0.11 5.39 7.17
N ILE A 153 -0.23 4.30 6.51
CA ILE A 153 -1.13 3.28 7.04
C ILE A 153 -0.35 1.98 7.21
N ASP A 154 -0.16 1.56 8.44
CA ASP A 154 0.46 0.29 8.78
C ASP A 154 -0.60 -0.80 8.89
N LEU A 155 -0.36 -1.94 8.24
CA LEU A 155 -1.19 -3.14 8.37
C LEU A 155 -0.31 -4.27 8.87
N SER A 156 -0.76 -5.01 9.85
CA SER A 156 -0.07 -6.24 10.23
C SER A 156 -0.93 -7.16 11.07
N SER A 157 -0.63 -8.44 11.00
CA SER A 157 -0.98 -9.37 12.06
C SER A 157 -0.09 -9.14 13.28
N VAL A 158 -0.49 -9.69 14.41
CA VAL A 158 0.23 -9.53 15.68
C VAL A 158 1.60 -10.23 15.63
N ASN A 159 2.63 -9.58 16.17
CA ASN A 159 3.97 -10.15 16.36
C ASN A 159 4.48 -9.83 17.77
N GLY A 160 3.74 -10.27 18.80
CA GLY A 160 4.06 -9.97 20.18
C GLY A 160 3.85 -8.51 20.55
N MET A 161 4.23 -8.12 21.76
CA MET A 161 4.03 -6.78 22.31
C MET A 161 5.28 -5.89 22.34
N ALA A 162 6.44 -6.45 22.04
CA ALA A 162 7.73 -5.77 22.23
C ALA A 162 8.25 -5.05 20.97
N ASN A 163 7.44 -4.89 19.93
CA ASN A 163 7.84 -4.22 18.70
C ASN A 163 7.16 -2.84 18.55
N PRO A 164 7.72 -1.93 17.75
CA PRO A 164 7.15 -0.59 17.56
C PRO A 164 5.71 -0.57 17.03
N PHE A 165 5.31 -1.55 16.23
CA PHE A 165 3.92 -1.67 15.76
C PHE A 165 2.97 -1.87 16.94
N ALA A 166 3.26 -2.84 17.82
CA ALA A 166 2.45 -3.10 19.00
C ALA A 166 2.45 -1.91 19.96
N GLN A 167 3.58 -1.25 20.14
CA GLN A 167 3.70 -0.04 20.97
C GLN A 167 2.81 1.08 20.44
N LYS A 168 2.82 1.34 19.14
CA LYS A 168 1.94 2.33 18.49
C LYS A 168 0.46 1.96 18.62
N ARG A 169 0.14 0.66 18.50
CA ARG A 169 -1.24 0.17 18.55
C ARG A 169 -1.85 0.25 19.96
N HIS A 170 -1.06 0.00 21.00
CA HIS A 170 -1.51 -0.11 22.38
C HIS A 170 -1.04 1.04 23.29
N GLY A 171 -0.06 1.79 22.86
CA GLY A 171 0.55 2.86 23.68
C GLY A 171 -0.12 4.24 23.54
N GLY A 172 -1.25 4.30 22.90
CA GLY A 172 -1.99 5.55 22.76
C GLY A 172 -1.76 6.28 21.51
#